data_e7fe794a4ee02a211d92107d2c386287
#
_entry.id   e7fe794a4ee02a211d92107d2c386287
#
_cell.length_a   1.000
_cell.length_b   1.000
_cell.length_c   1.000
_cell.angle_alpha   90.00
_cell.angle_beta   90.00
_cell.angle_gamma   90.00
#
_symmetry.space_group_name_H-M   'P 1'
#
loop_
_entity.id
_entity.type
_entity.pdbx_description
1 polymer ?
#
loop_
_entity_poly.entity_id
_entity_poly.type
_entity_poly.pdbx_seq_one_letter_code
_entity_poly.pdbx_strand_id
1 'polypeptide(L)'
;MKKMLILSAILVSGLTIAQEKKPVLEQEGSLVKATYYHENGQIQQQGFFKNGKLEGQWVSYDENGVKKSIGEFANGEKTGKWVFWNDKTLSEVDYSKSR
;
A
#
# COMPACT_ATOMS: atom_id res chain seq x y z
N MET A 1 14.28 13.19 -8.30
CA MET A 1 13.94 13.23 -8.42
C MET A 1 13.12 13.72 -8.72
N LYS A 2 12.99 13.73 -8.70
CA LYS A 2 12.45 14.13 -8.93
C LYS A 2 11.37 14.10 -9.12
N LYS A 3 10.89 13.99 -9.17
CA LYS A 3 9.97 14.00 -9.33
C LYS A 3 8.99 14.26 -8.89
N MET A 4 8.94 14.44 -8.66
CA MET A 4 8.11 14.58 -8.26
C MET A 4 7.26 15.18 -8.29
N LEU A 5 7.26 15.35 -8.45
CA LEU A 5 6.53 15.84 -8.43
C LEU A 5 5.50 15.96 -8.60
N ILE A 6 5.34 15.77 -8.85
CA ILE A 6 4.54 15.83 -9.05
C ILE A 6 3.50 16.09 -8.75
N LEU A 7 3.47 16.15 -8.52
CA LEU A 7 2.56 16.21 -8.22
C LEU A 7 1.77 16.94 -7.98
N SER A 8 1.80 17.30 -7.98
CA SER A 8 1.16 18.04 -7.74
C SER A 8 0.18 18.41 -8.12
N ALA A 9 0.04 18.34 -8.40
CA ALA A 9 -0.75 18.66 -8.72
C ALA A 9 -1.78 18.56 -8.57
N ILE A 10 -1.91 18.25 -8.33
CA ILE A 10 -2.82 18.06 -8.20
C ILE A 10 -3.62 18.74 -7.70
N LEU A 11 -3.54 19.22 -7.42
CA LEU A 11 -4.18 19.76 -6.96
C LEU A 11 -5.05 20.33 -7.21
N VAL A 12 -5.26 20.45 -7.39
CA VAL A 12 -5.90 20.96 -7.64
C VAL A 12 -7.02 21.16 -7.63
N SER A 13 -7.34 21.06 -7.76
CA SER A 13 -8.36 21.19 -7.81
C SER A 13 -9.05 21.52 -6.97
N GLY A 14 -8.82 21.64 -6.37
CA GLY A 14 -9.17 21.86 -5.60
C GLY A 14 -10.16 21.86 -5.05
N LEU A 15 -10.41 21.63 -4.76
CA LEU A 15 -11.19 21.58 -4.27
C LEU A 15 -11.37 21.18 -3.22
N THR A 16 -11.26 20.99 -2.61
CA THR A 16 -11.43 20.72 -1.63
C THR A 16 -11.29 19.89 -1.13
N ILE A 17 -11.08 19.42 -0.91
CA ILE A 17 -11.01 18.65 -0.60
C ILE A 17 -10.46 18.08 0.19
N ALA A 18 -10.57 17.39 0.48
CA ALA A 18 -10.12 16.58 1.36
C ALA A 18 -8.83 16.47 1.24
N GLN A 19 -8.10 16.46 2.04
CA GLN A 19 -6.95 16.30 1.86
C GLN A 19 -6.63 15.02 1.98
N GLU A 20 -6.22 14.30 1.10
CA GLU A 20 -5.75 13.07 1.25
C GLU A 20 -4.42 13.15 1.78
N LYS A 21 -3.97 12.39 2.72
CA LYS A 21 -2.63 12.36 3.24
C LYS A 21 -1.75 11.67 2.26
N LYS A 22 -0.61 12.24 2.00
CA LYS A 22 0.31 11.67 1.04
C LYS A 22 1.09 10.54 1.66
N PRO A 23 1.48 9.54 0.90
CA PRO A 23 2.27 8.45 1.44
C PRO A 23 3.64 8.94 1.86
N VAL A 24 4.20 8.28 2.84
CA VAL A 24 5.56 8.56 3.27
C VAL A 24 6.42 7.51 2.59
N LEU A 25 7.44 7.97 1.89
CA LEU A 25 8.33 7.09 1.16
C LEU A 25 9.72 7.13 1.77
N GLU A 26 10.31 5.97 1.95
CA GLU A 26 11.62 5.88 2.55
C GLU A 26 12.49 4.93 1.75
N GLN A 27 13.66 5.36 1.38
CA GLN A 27 14.54 4.53 0.61
C GLN A 27 15.21 3.52 1.53
N GLU A 28 15.16 2.25 1.19
CA GLU A 28 15.80 1.21 1.96
C GLU A 28 16.53 0.29 1.00
N GLY A 29 17.79 0.58 0.76
CA GLY A 29 18.55 -0.18 -0.21
C GLY A 29 17.98 0.04 -1.60
N SER A 30 17.66 -1.04 -2.29
CA SER A 30 17.10 -0.94 -3.63
C SER A 30 15.59 -0.82 -3.60
N LEU A 31 14.99 -0.79 -2.41
CA LEU A 31 13.54 -0.73 -2.28
C LEU A 31 13.11 0.62 -1.75
N VAL A 32 11.87 0.96 -2.01
CA VAL A 32 11.29 2.16 -1.43
C VAL A 32 10.13 1.69 -0.58
N LYS A 33 10.19 1.98 0.71
CA LYS A 33 9.12 1.62 1.62
C LYS A 33 8.06 2.70 1.56
N ALA A 34 6.83 2.31 1.36
CA ALA A 34 5.73 3.26 1.24
C ALA A 34 4.73 3.01 2.35
N THR A 35 4.35 4.08 3.04
CA THR A 35 3.37 4.00 4.11
C THR A 35 2.25 4.97 3.78
N TYR A 36 1.03 4.43 3.68
CA TYR A 36 -0.15 5.25 3.39
C TYR A 36 -0.98 5.35 4.64
N TYR A 37 -1.63 6.48 4.83
CA TYR A 37 -2.40 6.73 6.04
C TYR A 37 -3.86 7.02 5.75
N HIS A 38 -4.73 6.58 6.64
CA HIS A 38 -6.12 6.97 6.62
C HIS A 38 -6.20 8.42 7.07
N GLU A 39 -7.34 9.04 6.87
CA GLU A 39 -7.48 10.42 7.27
C GLU A 39 -7.30 10.60 8.76
N ASN A 40 -7.59 9.59 9.56
CA ASN A 40 -7.47 9.73 11.00
C ASN A 40 -6.04 9.52 11.50
N GLY A 41 -5.09 9.31 10.59
CA GLY A 41 -3.69 9.17 10.99
C GLY A 41 -3.21 7.76 11.18
N GLN A 42 -4.11 6.79 11.16
CA GLN A 42 -3.72 5.40 11.29
C GLN A 42 -3.18 4.91 9.95
N ILE A 43 -2.27 3.95 10.00
CA ILE A 43 -1.71 3.40 8.77
C ILE A 43 -2.80 2.67 8.01
N GLN A 44 -2.90 2.95 6.72
CA GLN A 44 -3.86 2.32 5.85
C GLN A 44 -3.22 1.11 5.18
N GLN A 45 -2.01 1.26 4.66
CA GLN A 45 -1.30 0.13 4.08
C GLN A 45 0.17 0.48 4.01
N GLN A 46 0.99 -0.53 3.95
CA GLN A 46 2.42 -0.34 3.96
C GLN A 46 3.06 -1.46 3.17
N GLY A 47 4.04 -1.12 2.38
CA GLY A 47 4.74 -2.12 1.58
C GLY A 47 5.93 -1.50 0.90
N PHE A 48 6.38 -2.14 -0.17
CA PHE A 48 7.60 -1.74 -0.84
C PHE A 48 7.42 -1.67 -2.34
N PHE A 49 8.22 -0.83 -2.96
CA PHE A 49 8.32 -0.76 -4.41
C PHE A 49 9.76 -1.03 -4.80
N LYS A 50 9.92 -1.65 -5.96
CA LYS A 50 11.23 -1.86 -6.51
C LYS A 50 11.12 -1.51 -7.98
N ASN A 51 11.92 -0.55 -8.43
CA ASN A 51 11.88 -0.09 -9.81
C ASN A 51 10.46 0.30 -10.23
N GLY A 52 9.73 0.92 -9.29
CA GLY A 52 8.39 1.40 -9.58
C GLY A 52 7.29 0.36 -9.52
N LYS A 53 7.61 -0.86 -9.16
CA LYS A 53 6.60 -1.92 -9.09
C LYS A 53 6.46 -2.43 -7.67
N LEU A 54 5.26 -2.89 -7.35
CA LEU A 54 5.01 -3.45 -6.02
C LEU A 54 5.90 -4.66 -5.81
N GLU A 55 6.48 -4.74 -4.63
CA GLU A 55 7.41 -5.81 -4.35
C GLU A 55 7.40 -6.17 -2.88
N GLY A 56 7.48 -7.46 -2.57
CA GLY A 56 7.58 -7.89 -1.19
C GLY A 56 6.25 -7.85 -0.45
N GLN A 57 6.33 -7.80 0.85
CA GLN A 57 5.15 -7.91 1.66
C GLN A 57 4.37 -6.60 1.73
N TRP A 58 3.07 -6.70 1.62
CA TRP A 58 2.16 -5.56 1.73
C TRP A 58 1.08 -5.91 2.74
N VAL A 59 0.79 -4.97 3.62
CA VAL A 59 -0.17 -5.16 4.69
C VAL A 59 -1.16 -4.00 4.65
N SER A 60 -2.44 -4.29 4.85
CA SER A 60 -3.42 -3.22 4.92
C SER A 60 -4.18 -3.30 6.24
N TYR A 61 -4.65 -2.15 6.70
CA TYR A 61 -5.32 -2.01 7.99
C TYR A 61 -6.57 -1.17 7.82
N ASP A 62 -7.54 -1.36 8.71
CA ASP A 62 -8.71 -0.51 8.68
C ASP A 62 -8.44 0.73 9.54
N GLU A 63 -9.44 1.57 9.68
CA GLU A 63 -9.27 2.84 10.37
C GLU A 63 -9.04 2.69 11.86
N ASN A 64 -9.28 1.52 12.40
CA ASN A 64 -9.03 1.28 13.81
C ASN A 64 -7.69 0.61 14.04
N GLY A 65 -6.91 0.44 12.97
CA GLY A 65 -5.61 -0.19 13.11
C GLY A 65 -5.63 -1.70 13.05
N VAL A 66 -6.78 -2.28 12.71
CA VAL A 66 -6.89 -3.72 12.64
C VAL A 66 -6.47 -4.19 11.26
N LYS A 67 -5.61 -5.21 11.24
CA LYS A 67 -5.09 -5.74 9.99
C LYS A 67 -6.20 -6.34 9.14
N LYS A 68 -6.24 -5.97 7.88
CA LYS A 68 -7.27 -6.45 6.98
C LYS A 68 -6.73 -7.42 5.94
N SER A 69 -5.48 -7.28 5.56
CA SER A 69 -4.90 -8.20 4.60
C SER A 69 -3.39 -8.17 4.68
N ILE A 70 -2.77 -9.26 4.27
CA ILE A 70 -1.35 -9.32 4.17
C ILE A 70 -1.03 -10.27 3.03
N GLY A 71 -0.07 -9.90 2.20
CA GLY A 71 0.31 -10.71 1.07
C GLY A 71 1.61 -10.25 0.49
N GLU A 72 1.97 -10.81 -0.65
CA GLU A 72 3.23 -10.49 -1.29
C GLU A 72 3.06 -10.18 -2.74
N PHE A 73 3.91 -9.32 -3.25
CA PHE A 73 3.98 -8.99 -4.65
C PHE A 73 5.37 -9.32 -5.17
N ALA A 74 5.44 -9.68 -6.43
CA ALA A 74 6.70 -9.86 -7.13
C ALA A 74 6.53 -9.20 -8.49
N ASN A 75 7.32 -8.17 -8.74
CA ASN A 75 7.26 -7.43 -10.01
C ASN A 75 5.85 -6.94 -10.32
N GLY A 76 5.16 -6.46 -9.31
CA GLY A 76 3.85 -5.86 -9.50
C GLY A 76 2.69 -6.83 -9.49
N GLU A 77 2.95 -8.11 -9.35
CA GLU A 77 1.88 -9.11 -9.37
C GLU A 77 1.78 -9.82 -8.04
N LYS A 78 0.56 -10.16 -7.66
CA LYS A 78 0.36 -10.89 -6.43
C LYS A 78 0.98 -12.27 -6.53
N THR A 79 1.60 -12.73 -5.46
CA THR A 79 2.18 -14.05 -5.45
C THR A 79 2.06 -14.60 -4.04
N GLY A 80 2.18 -15.91 -3.90
CA GLY A 80 2.14 -16.54 -2.60
C GLY A 80 0.75 -16.54 -2.00
N LYS A 81 0.69 -16.78 -0.71
CA LYS A 81 -0.56 -16.84 -0.03
C LYS A 81 -0.94 -15.49 0.49
N TRP A 82 -2.18 -15.10 0.24
CA TRP A 82 -2.72 -13.85 0.73
C TRP A 82 -3.78 -14.17 1.75
N VAL A 83 -3.77 -13.46 2.87
CA VAL A 83 -4.70 -13.66 3.95
C VAL A 83 -5.55 -12.41 4.10
N PHE A 84 -6.85 -12.59 4.22
CA PHE A 84 -7.77 -11.49 4.39
C PHE A 84 -8.62 -11.73 5.62
N TRP A 85 -8.81 -10.68 6.41
CA TRP A 85 -9.64 -10.73 7.60
C TRP A 85 -10.87 -9.88 7.37
N ASN A 86 -12.03 -10.47 7.61
CA ASN A 86 -13.26 -9.75 7.42
C ASN A 86 -14.09 -10.01 8.67
N ASP A 87 -14.12 -9.06 9.57
CA ASP A 87 -14.76 -9.24 10.84
C ASP A 87 -14.17 -10.45 11.52
N LYS A 88 -14.90 -11.50 11.66
CA LYS A 88 -14.39 -12.66 12.37
C LYS A 88 -13.98 -13.76 11.43
N THR A 89 -13.99 -13.49 10.16
CA THR A 89 -13.68 -14.51 9.19
C THR A 89 -12.30 -14.30 8.60
N LEU A 90 -11.62 -15.39 8.36
CA LEU A 90 -10.31 -15.33 7.76
C LEU A 90 -10.36 -16.13 6.48
N SER A 91 -9.86 -15.58 5.39
CA SER A 91 -9.82 -16.32 4.14
C SER A 91 -8.43 -16.22 3.54
N GLU A 92 -8.07 -17.22 2.75
CA GLU A 92 -6.76 -17.26 2.12
C GLU A 92 -6.90 -17.50 0.65
N VAL A 93 -6.05 -16.89 -0.13
CA VAL A 93 -5.98 -17.11 -1.56
C VAL A 93 -4.51 -17.37 -1.89
N ASP A 94 -4.23 -18.44 -2.62
CA ASP A 94 -2.86 -18.76 -2.96
C ASP A 94 -2.62 -18.40 -4.41
N TYR A 95 -1.96 -17.27 -4.64
CA TYR A 95 -1.73 -16.79 -5.99
C TYR A 95 -0.53 -17.47 -6.65
N SER A 96 0.26 -18.17 -5.87
CA SER A 96 1.41 -18.84 -6.47
C SER A 96 1.00 -20.02 -7.29
N LYS A 97 -0.22 -20.52 -7.12
CA LYS A 97 -0.65 -21.63 -7.88
C LYS A 97 -1.41 -21.30 -9.11
N SER A 98 -1.58 -20.06 -9.38
CA SER A 98 -2.35 -19.77 -10.50
C SER A 98 -1.53 -20.03 -11.69
N ARG A 99 -1.77 -20.57 -12.48
CA ARG A 99 -1.03 -20.77 -13.48
C ARG A 99 -1.61 -21.19 -14.21
#